data_b11d941169cf33dd095e76be6bbfd16b
#
_entry.id   b11d941169cf33dd095e76be6bbfd16b
#
_cell.length_a   1.000
_cell.length_b   1.000
_cell.length_c   1.000
_cell.angle_alpha   90.00
_cell.angle_beta   90.00
_cell.angle_gamma   90.00
#
_symmetry.space_group_name_H-M   'P 1'
#
loop_
_entity.id
_entity.type
_entity.pdbx_description
1 polymer ?
#
loop_
_entity_poly.entity_id
_entity_poly.type
_entity_poly.pdbx_seq_one_letter_code
_entity_poly.pdbx_strand_id
1 'polypeptide(L)'
;MANEVSIYEPRHLIEVVRTTPPIRTFLRDRFFSNVKTFPTRRVDIDIVKGNRKMAAFIHPLAGGEIVQSEGYETKSYAPPLINPATISTADQYMERLPGEDLFSGRTPADRAAEKLIEEYNQLNDMTTRREEWMAAQVLTTGKLKVKGKGVDEVIDFGFDNKITLEGTKPVSYTHLTLPTNSRV
;
A
#
# COMPACT_ATOMS: atom_id res chain seq x y z
N MET A 1 1.45 47.70 6.68
CA MET A 1 2.37 46.63 7.08
C MET A 1 1.81 45.35 6.47
N ALA A 2 2.47 44.83 5.42
CA ALA A 2 2.08 43.59 4.79
C ALA A 2 2.34 42.49 5.81
N ASN A 3 1.32 41.70 6.10
CA ASN A 3 1.44 40.51 6.93
C ASN A 3 2.36 39.55 6.16
N GLU A 4 3.63 39.46 6.58
CA GLU A 4 4.54 38.42 6.05
C GLU A 4 3.96 37.07 6.42
N VAL A 5 3.32 36.44 5.47
CA VAL A 5 2.79 35.11 5.63
C VAL A 5 3.99 34.17 5.76
N SER A 6 4.19 33.64 6.96
CA SER A 6 5.30 32.72 7.23
C SER A 6 5.09 31.44 6.42
N ILE A 7 6.03 31.14 5.52
CA ILE A 7 6.03 29.95 4.67
C ILE A 7 5.99 28.65 5.49
N TYR A 8 6.44 28.72 6.73
CA TYR A 8 6.43 27.61 7.69
C TYR A 8 5.10 27.44 8.43
N GLU A 9 4.08 28.26 8.12
CA GLU A 9 2.76 28.06 8.72
C GLU A 9 2.13 26.76 8.21
N PRO A 10 1.58 25.93 9.11
CA PRO A 10 0.96 24.64 8.74
C PRO A 10 -0.13 24.77 7.68
N ARG A 11 -0.80 25.91 7.60
CA ARG A 11 -1.88 26.17 6.63
C ARG A 11 -1.36 26.19 5.19
N HIS A 12 -0.21 26.80 4.92
CA HIS A 12 0.40 26.83 3.59
C HIS A 12 0.90 25.46 3.17
N LEU A 13 1.51 24.72 4.09
CA LEU A 13 1.94 23.35 3.83
C LEU A 13 0.74 22.45 3.47
N ILE A 14 -0.38 22.60 4.19
CA ILE A 14 -1.60 21.83 3.90
C ILE A 14 -2.16 22.17 2.50
N GLU A 15 -2.09 23.44 2.09
CA GLU A 15 -2.57 23.86 0.76
C GLU A 15 -1.71 23.26 -0.36
N VAL A 16 -0.38 23.30 -0.21
CA VAL A 16 0.55 22.66 -1.15
C VAL A 16 0.29 21.15 -1.25
N VAL A 17 0.12 20.48 -0.11
CA VAL A 17 -0.22 19.06 -0.06
C VAL A 17 -1.49 18.74 -0.86
N ARG A 18 -2.51 19.58 -0.74
CA ARG A 18 -3.79 19.39 -1.46
C ARG A 18 -3.68 19.62 -2.97
N THR A 19 -2.79 20.49 -3.40
CA THR A 19 -2.61 20.82 -4.82
C THR A 19 -1.64 19.90 -5.55
N THR A 20 -0.79 19.16 -4.82
CA THR A 20 0.16 18.22 -5.43
C THR A 20 -0.56 16.92 -5.84
N PRO A 21 -0.52 16.54 -7.14
CA PRO A 21 -1.15 15.32 -7.59
C PRO A 21 -0.42 14.10 -6.99
N PRO A 22 -1.15 13.15 -6.39
CA PRO A 22 -0.52 11.95 -5.83
C PRO A 22 0.02 11.04 -6.95
N ILE A 23 1.07 10.30 -6.64
CA ILE A 23 1.55 9.23 -7.52
C ILE A 23 0.42 8.22 -7.73
N ARG A 24 0.20 7.83 -8.97
CA ARG A 24 -0.76 6.79 -9.30
C ARG A 24 -0.20 5.43 -8.89
N THR A 25 -0.95 4.72 -8.05
CA THR A 25 -0.67 3.35 -7.64
C THR A 25 -1.70 2.43 -8.30
N PHE A 26 -1.24 1.30 -8.84
CA PHE A 26 -2.13 0.35 -9.51
C PHE A 26 -2.62 -0.75 -8.55
N LEU A 27 -1.69 -1.41 -7.87
CA LEU A 27 -2.03 -2.55 -7.02
C LEU A 27 -2.74 -2.12 -5.74
N ARG A 28 -2.26 -1.06 -5.09
CA ARG A 28 -2.90 -0.50 -3.91
C ARG A 28 -4.32 -0.05 -4.21
N ASP A 29 -4.50 0.77 -5.24
CA ASP A 29 -5.80 1.37 -5.56
C ASP A 29 -6.80 0.34 -6.09
N ARG A 30 -6.34 -0.69 -6.79
CA ARG A 30 -7.20 -1.74 -7.36
C ARG A 30 -7.63 -2.80 -6.35
N PHE A 31 -6.71 -3.26 -5.49
CA PHE A 31 -6.95 -4.40 -4.61
C PHE A 31 -7.08 -4.02 -3.13
N PHE A 32 -6.58 -2.87 -2.72
CA PHE A 32 -6.57 -2.40 -1.34
C PHE A 32 -7.22 -1.02 -1.18
N SER A 33 -8.27 -0.74 -1.96
CA SER A 33 -8.96 0.56 -1.95
C SER A 33 -9.73 0.85 -0.66
N ASN A 34 -10.12 -0.21 0.09
CA ASN A 34 -10.89 -0.03 1.32
C ASN A 34 -9.96 0.21 2.51
N VAL A 35 -9.75 1.48 2.85
CA VAL A 35 -8.90 1.90 3.96
C VAL A 35 -9.75 2.08 5.22
N LYS A 36 -9.36 1.43 6.31
CA LYS A 36 -9.95 1.61 7.63
C LYS A 36 -8.89 2.17 8.60
N THR A 37 -9.22 3.25 9.28
CA THR A 37 -8.37 3.85 10.30
C THR A 37 -8.77 3.35 11.69
N PHE A 38 -7.80 3.18 12.56
CA PHE A 38 -8.02 2.74 13.94
C PHE A 38 -7.15 3.56 14.91
N PRO A 39 -7.64 3.86 16.11
CA PRO A 39 -6.92 4.67 17.09
C PRO A 39 -5.99 3.86 18.01
N THR A 40 -5.98 2.53 17.89
CA THR A 40 -5.23 1.62 18.76
C THR A 40 -3.87 1.25 18.16
N ARG A 41 -2.90 0.86 19.01
CA ARG A 41 -1.59 0.38 18.54
C ARG A 41 -1.63 -1.04 17.96
N ARG A 42 -2.66 -1.80 18.25
CA ARG A 42 -2.85 -3.17 17.76
C ARG A 42 -4.20 -3.26 17.10
N VAL A 43 -4.26 -4.05 16.06
CA VAL A 43 -5.48 -4.36 15.32
C VAL A 43 -5.75 -5.83 15.45
N ASP A 44 -6.95 -6.16 15.91
CA ASP A 44 -7.44 -7.52 15.96
C ASP A 44 -8.22 -7.81 14.68
N ILE A 45 -7.81 -8.86 13.98
CA ILE A 45 -8.42 -9.30 12.73
C ILE A 45 -9.04 -10.66 12.97
N ASP A 46 -10.35 -10.74 12.82
CA ASP A 46 -11.09 -11.98 12.89
C ASP A 46 -11.09 -12.67 11.53
N ILE A 47 -10.53 -13.87 11.48
CA ILE A 47 -10.44 -14.69 10.28
C ILE A 47 -11.48 -15.80 10.40
N VAL A 48 -12.49 -15.76 9.54
CA VAL A 48 -13.49 -16.80 9.41
C VAL A 48 -13.12 -17.67 8.23
N LYS A 49 -12.77 -18.94 8.50
CA LYS A 49 -12.55 -19.93 7.44
C LYS A 49 -13.87 -20.64 7.16
N GLY A 50 -14.59 -20.14 6.17
CA GLY A 50 -15.83 -20.76 5.69
C GLY A 50 -15.56 -22.07 4.94
N ASN A 51 -16.21 -23.15 5.34
CA ASN A 51 -16.25 -24.38 4.57
C ASN A 51 -17.41 -24.29 3.57
N ARG A 52 -17.12 -24.46 2.29
CA ARG A 52 -18.14 -24.56 1.25
C ARG A 52 -18.86 -25.94 1.33
N LYS A 53 -19.65 -26.14 2.40
CA LYS A 53 -20.45 -27.35 2.56
C LYS A 53 -21.66 -27.31 1.62
N MET A 54 -21.92 -28.41 0.94
CA MET A 54 -23.15 -28.56 0.17
C MET A 54 -24.21 -29.14 1.10
N ALA A 55 -25.46 -28.67 0.96
CA ALA A 55 -26.59 -29.28 1.65
C ALA A 55 -26.80 -30.73 1.19
N ALA A 56 -27.01 -31.65 2.13
CA ALA A 56 -27.29 -33.05 1.82
C ALA A 56 -28.74 -33.22 1.37
N PHE A 57 -28.97 -34.14 0.46
CA PHE A 57 -30.36 -34.58 0.12
C PHE A 57 -30.90 -35.47 1.24
N ILE A 58 -32.03 -35.08 1.82
CA ILE A 58 -32.65 -35.79 2.94
C ILE A 58 -34.01 -36.31 2.50
N HIS A 59 -34.35 -37.51 2.96
CA HIS A 59 -35.68 -38.08 2.74
C HIS A 59 -36.75 -37.21 3.39
N PRO A 60 -37.93 -36.99 2.77
CA PRO A 60 -38.99 -36.10 3.30
C PRO A 60 -39.47 -36.41 4.71
N LEU A 61 -39.30 -37.65 5.18
CA LEU A 61 -39.65 -38.08 6.54
C LEU A 61 -38.46 -38.10 7.52
N ALA A 62 -37.26 -37.78 7.06
CA ALA A 62 -36.08 -37.68 7.92
C ALA A 62 -35.92 -36.23 8.44
N GLY A 63 -35.55 -36.10 9.69
CA GLY A 63 -35.23 -34.78 10.26
C GLY A 63 -34.06 -34.11 9.56
N GLY A 64 -33.98 -32.76 9.59
CA GLY A 64 -32.90 -32.01 8.99
C GLY A 64 -31.51 -32.35 9.58
N GLU A 65 -30.48 -32.27 8.76
CA GLU A 65 -29.09 -32.44 9.20
C GLU A 65 -28.65 -31.19 9.99
N ILE A 66 -28.07 -31.41 11.17
CA ILE A 66 -27.55 -30.34 12.00
C ILE A 66 -26.16 -29.95 11.49
N VAL A 67 -26.03 -28.75 10.93
CA VAL A 67 -24.75 -28.22 10.47
C VAL A 67 -24.13 -27.40 11.60
N GLN A 68 -22.92 -27.76 12.00
CA GLN A 68 -22.15 -26.99 12.98
C GLN A 68 -21.78 -25.61 12.43
N SER A 69 -21.93 -24.59 13.28
CA SER A 69 -21.46 -23.24 13.00
C SER A 69 -19.94 -23.20 12.86
N GLU A 70 -19.45 -22.36 11.96
CA GLU A 70 -18.01 -22.16 11.75
C GLU A 70 -17.42 -21.32 12.87
N GLY A 71 -16.24 -21.72 13.34
CA GLY A 71 -15.46 -20.93 14.29
C GLY A 71 -14.68 -19.81 13.58
N TYR A 72 -14.20 -18.86 14.36
CA TYR A 72 -13.31 -17.82 13.89
C TYR A 72 -12.00 -17.86 14.69
N GLU A 73 -10.94 -17.36 14.09
CA GLU A 73 -9.62 -17.20 14.70
C GLU A 73 -9.30 -15.69 14.73
N THR A 74 -9.04 -15.14 15.92
CA THR A 74 -8.64 -13.74 16.06
C THR A 74 -7.12 -13.65 16.08
N LYS A 75 -6.53 -12.86 15.18
CA LYS A 75 -5.10 -12.54 15.15
C LYS A 75 -4.88 -11.08 15.45
N SER A 76 -3.99 -10.79 16.39
CA SER A 76 -3.62 -9.43 16.78
C SER A 76 -2.32 -9.02 16.12
N TYR A 77 -2.34 -7.91 15.38
CA TYR A 77 -1.18 -7.35 14.68
C TYR A 77 -0.84 -5.96 15.20
N ALA A 78 0.46 -5.67 15.30
CA ALA A 78 0.96 -4.33 15.55
C ALA A 78 1.51 -3.79 14.23
N PRO A 79 0.79 -2.92 13.51
CA PRO A 79 1.26 -2.42 12.22
C PRO A 79 2.54 -1.61 12.38
N PRO A 80 3.54 -1.85 11.53
CA PRO A 80 4.78 -1.08 11.55
C PRO A 80 4.55 0.35 11.08
N LEU A 81 5.30 1.28 11.65
CA LEU A 81 5.26 2.68 11.28
C LEU A 81 6.19 2.95 10.09
N ILE A 82 5.69 3.62 9.07
CA ILE A 82 6.47 4.19 7.98
C ILE A 82 6.61 5.69 8.28
N ASN A 83 7.82 6.11 8.62
CA ASN A 83 8.09 7.51 8.97
C ASN A 83 9.42 7.96 8.35
N PRO A 84 9.44 8.27 7.03
CA PRO A 84 10.60 8.87 6.42
C PRO A 84 10.76 10.32 6.92
N ALA A 85 12.00 10.74 7.15
CA ALA A 85 12.31 12.09 7.60
C ALA A 85 13.53 12.62 6.84
N THR A 86 13.52 13.91 6.54
CA THR A 86 14.64 14.65 5.96
C THR A 86 15.07 15.73 6.94
N ILE A 87 16.38 15.99 7.01
CA ILE A 87 16.95 17.06 7.81
C ILE A 87 17.50 18.09 6.84
N SER A 88 16.97 19.31 6.90
CA SER A 88 17.43 20.44 6.10
C SER A 88 18.11 21.46 6.99
N THR A 89 19.25 21.96 6.55
CA THR A 89 20.03 22.99 7.27
C THR A 89 19.84 24.35 6.63
N ALA A 90 19.94 25.42 7.42
CA ALA A 90 19.76 26.79 6.93
C ALA A 90 20.77 27.16 5.82
N ASP A 91 21.97 26.59 5.85
CA ASP A 91 23.02 26.87 4.87
C ASP A 91 22.61 26.42 3.44
N GLN A 92 21.79 25.35 3.33
CA GLN A 92 21.30 24.84 2.03
C GLN A 92 20.40 25.85 1.30
N TYR A 93 19.78 26.78 2.03
CA TYR A 93 18.92 27.81 1.44
C TYR A 93 19.67 29.07 1.05
N MET A 94 20.89 29.25 1.55
CA MET A 94 21.78 30.35 1.17
C MET A 94 22.44 30.10 -0.19
N GLU A 95 22.57 28.86 -0.59
CA GLU A 95 23.15 28.50 -1.87
C GLU A 95 22.09 28.47 -2.99
N ARG A 96 22.55 28.62 -4.23
CA ARG A 96 21.70 28.56 -5.41
C ARG A 96 21.16 27.14 -5.60
N LEU A 97 19.86 27.01 -5.84
CA LEU A 97 19.26 25.73 -6.15
C LEU A 97 19.62 25.25 -7.59
N PRO A 98 19.67 23.93 -7.84
CA PRO A 98 19.86 23.38 -9.17
C PRO A 98 18.76 23.86 -10.13
N GLY A 99 19.18 24.42 -11.30
CA GLY A 99 18.21 24.96 -12.28
C GLY A 99 17.84 26.42 -12.08
N GLU A 100 18.29 27.07 -11.00
CA GLU A 100 18.08 28.51 -10.78
C GLU A 100 19.02 29.33 -11.67
N ASP A 101 18.53 30.42 -12.27
CA ASP A 101 19.34 31.36 -13.05
C ASP A 101 20.39 32.05 -12.15
N LEU A 102 21.58 32.30 -12.71
CA LEU A 102 22.69 32.97 -12.02
C LEU A 102 22.32 34.37 -11.49
N PHE A 103 21.41 35.04 -12.17
CA PHE A 103 20.94 36.39 -11.83
C PHE A 103 19.51 36.41 -11.30
N SER A 104 19.03 35.27 -10.78
CA SER A 104 17.69 35.22 -10.20
C SER A 104 17.61 36.12 -8.95
N GLY A 105 16.58 36.95 -8.89
CA GLY A 105 16.29 37.78 -7.71
C GLY A 105 15.60 37.02 -6.57
N ARG A 106 15.70 35.69 -6.54
CA ARG A 106 15.04 34.86 -5.53
C ARG A 106 15.64 35.08 -4.15
N THR A 107 14.78 35.19 -3.16
CA THR A 107 15.20 35.35 -1.76
C THR A 107 15.51 33.96 -1.15
N PRO A 108 16.31 33.89 -0.07
CA PRO A 108 16.50 32.62 0.66
C PRO A 108 15.20 32.03 1.18
N ALA A 109 14.20 32.85 1.50
CA ALA A 109 12.87 32.40 1.91
C ALA A 109 12.13 31.67 0.77
N ASP A 110 12.22 32.18 -0.47
CA ASP A 110 11.60 31.53 -1.63
C ASP A 110 12.27 30.17 -1.91
N ARG A 111 13.60 30.09 -1.79
CA ARG A 111 14.34 28.82 -1.94
C ARG A 111 13.96 27.82 -0.85
N ALA A 112 13.80 28.27 0.38
CA ALA A 112 13.38 27.42 1.48
C ALA A 112 11.98 26.84 1.25
N ALA A 113 11.04 27.65 0.74
CA ALA A 113 9.69 27.20 0.41
C ALA A 113 9.70 26.14 -0.69
N GLU A 114 10.41 26.40 -1.79
CA GLU A 114 10.53 25.46 -2.90
C GLU A 114 11.15 24.13 -2.46
N LYS A 115 12.23 24.19 -1.68
CA LYS A 115 12.91 23.01 -1.14
C LYS A 115 12.02 22.20 -0.21
N LEU A 116 11.27 22.88 0.66
CA LEU A 116 10.35 22.22 1.58
C LEU A 116 9.26 21.45 0.83
N ILE A 117 8.73 22.04 -0.25
CA ILE A 117 7.73 21.40 -1.11
C ILE A 117 8.33 20.17 -1.82
N GLU A 118 9.55 20.33 -2.36
CA GLU A 118 10.26 19.22 -3.00
C GLU A 118 10.51 18.06 -2.04
N GLU A 119 11.01 18.33 -0.86
CA GLU A 119 11.28 17.35 0.19
C GLU A 119 9.98 16.65 0.65
N TYR A 120 8.92 17.41 0.86
CA TYR A 120 7.63 16.84 1.19
C TYR A 120 7.15 15.87 0.09
N ASN A 121 7.22 16.27 -1.16
CA ASN A 121 6.83 15.42 -2.28
C ASN A 121 7.68 14.14 -2.34
N GLN A 122 9.00 14.24 -2.14
CA GLN A 122 9.89 13.09 -2.09
C GLN A 122 9.52 12.12 -0.96
N LEU A 123 9.22 12.62 0.24
CA LEU A 123 8.82 11.78 1.38
C LEU A 123 7.48 11.09 1.13
N ASN A 124 6.53 11.81 0.55
CA ASN A 124 5.24 11.25 0.17
C ASN A 124 5.38 10.17 -0.90
N ASP A 125 6.22 10.40 -1.90
CA ASP A 125 6.54 9.45 -2.95
C ASP A 125 7.21 8.17 -2.40
N MET A 126 8.13 8.32 -1.45
CA MET A 126 8.76 7.17 -0.79
C MET A 126 7.75 6.33 -0.03
N THR A 127 6.81 6.97 0.66
CA THR A 127 5.72 6.29 1.38
C THR A 127 4.80 5.55 0.42
N THR A 128 4.35 6.23 -0.64
CA THR A 128 3.46 5.65 -1.66
C THR A 128 4.09 4.46 -2.38
N ARG A 129 5.39 4.56 -2.74
CA ARG A 129 6.13 3.42 -3.32
C ARG A 129 6.25 2.24 -2.35
N ARG A 130 6.40 2.52 -1.06
CA ARG A 130 6.45 1.46 -0.05
C ARG A 130 5.09 0.76 0.07
N GLU A 131 3.99 1.49 0.05
CA GLU A 131 2.64 0.93 0.07
C GLU A 131 2.37 0.06 -1.17
N GLU A 132 2.73 0.53 -2.36
CA GLU A 132 2.59 -0.23 -3.61
C GLU A 132 3.46 -1.51 -3.59
N TRP A 133 4.68 -1.42 -3.08
CA TRP A 133 5.55 -2.58 -2.92
C TRP A 133 4.97 -3.61 -1.94
N MET A 134 4.39 -3.15 -0.81
CA MET A 134 3.72 -4.03 0.15
C MET A 134 2.51 -4.72 -0.49
N ALA A 135 1.72 -3.99 -1.26
CA ALA A 135 0.60 -4.55 -2.02
C ALA A 135 1.06 -5.64 -3.00
N ALA A 136 2.13 -5.38 -3.76
CA ALA A 136 2.73 -6.35 -4.68
C ALA A 136 3.23 -7.60 -3.95
N GLN A 137 3.91 -7.42 -2.81
CA GLN A 137 4.43 -8.53 -2.03
C GLN A 137 3.32 -9.43 -1.48
N VAL A 138 2.26 -8.83 -0.94
CA VAL A 138 1.10 -9.59 -0.43
C VAL A 138 0.41 -10.37 -1.54
N LEU A 139 0.18 -9.74 -2.70
CA LEU A 139 -0.49 -10.39 -3.84
C LEU A 139 0.33 -11.55 -4.43
N THR A 140 1.65 -11.43 -4.46
CA THR A 140 2.53 -12.45 -5.06
C THR A 140 2.87 -13.58 -4.10
N THR A 141 3.08 -13.28 -2.81
CA THR A 141 3.58 -14.26 -1.85
C THR A 141 2.56 -14.67 -0.78
N GLY A 142 1.50 -13.89 -0.60
CA GLY A 142 0.55 -14.05 0.51
C GLY A 142 1.14 -13.71 1.88
N LYS A 143 2.36 -13.15 1.90
CA LYS A 143 3.07 -12.77 3.12
C LYS A 143 3.66 -11.38 2.96
N LEU A 144 3.65 -10.62 4.03
CA LEU A 144 4.32 -9.33 4.09
C LEU A 144 5.54 -9.44 4.99
N LYS A 145 6.73 -9.27 4.40
CA LYS A 145 7.98 -9.18 5.15
C LYS A 145 8.28 -7.72 5.46
N VAL A 146 8.14 -7.36 6.73
CA VAL A 146 8.46 -6.03 7.22
C VAL A 146 9.87 -6.06 7.79
N LYS A 147 10.83 -5.58 7.03
CA LYS A 147 12.22 -5.46 7.48
C LYS A 147 12.63 -3.99 7.49
N GLY A 148 13.01 -3.50 8.64
CA GLY A 148 13.41 -2.13 8.85
C GLY A 148 14.33 -1.96 10.05
N LYS A 149 14.66 -0.72 10.39
CA LYS A 149 15.52 -0.41 11.54
C LYS A 149 14.77 -0.77 12.84
N GLY A 150 15.19 -1.90 13.46
CA GLY A 150 14.56 -2.37 14.69
C GLY A 150 13.26 -3.17 14.51
N VAL A 151 12.86 -3.47 13.28
CA VAL A 151 11.69 -4.30 12.97
C VAL A 151 12.08 -5.38 11.98
N ASP A 152 11.80 -6.63 12.32
CA ASP A 152 11.92 -7.80 11.43
C ASP A 152 10.75 -8.73 11.73
N GLU A 153 9.66 -8.56 11.02
CA GLU A 153 8.41 -9.29 11.23
C GLU A 153 7.87 -9.80 9.90
N VAL A 154 7.28 -10.98 9.92
CA VAL A 154 6.62 -11.58 8.77
C VAL A 154 5.15 -11.76 9.10
N ILE A 155 4.29 -11.04 8.41
CA ILE A 155 2.84 -11.17 8.51
C ILE A 155 2.37 -12.16 7.45
N ASP A 156 1.81 -13.30 7.87
CA ASP A 156 1.26 -14.30 6.97
C ASP A 156 -0.27 -14.18 6.93
N PHE A 157 -0.82 -13.91 5.76
CA PHE A 157 -2.27 -13.80 5.55
C PHE A 157 -2.96 -15.14 5.33
N GLY A 158 -2.21 -16.25 5.32
CA GLY A 158 -2.77 -17.60 5.27
C GLY A 158 -3.51 -17.92 3.97
N PHE A 159 -3.01 -17.46 2.81
CA PHE A 159 -3.59 -17.83 1.52
C PHE A 159 -3.29 -19.29 1.19
N ASP A 160 -4.31 -20.12 1.13
CA ASP A 160 -4.18 -21.55 0.84
C ASP A 160 -3.98 -21.80 -0.67
N ASN A 161 -4.61 -20.98 -1.52
CA ASN A 161 -4.52 -21.11 -2.99
C ASN A 161 -3.32 -20.31 -3.53
N LYS A 162 -2.14 -20.93 -3.53
CA LYS A 162 -0.94 -20.37 -4.14
C LYS A 162 -0.55 -21.20 -5.36
N ILE A 163 -0.47 -20.55 -6.51
CA ILE A 163 0.06 -21.16 -7.73
C ILE A 163 1.47 -20.66 -7.92
N THR A 164 2.46 -21.53 -7.68
CA THR A 164 3.86 -21.23 -7.95
C THR A 164 4.19 -21.78 -9.33
N LEU A 165 4.52 -20.90 -10.25
CA LEU A 165 5.01 -21.28 -11.58
C LEU A 165 6.51 -21.57 -11.46
N GLU A 166 6.87 -22.84 -11.35
CA GLU A 166 8.27 -23.26 -11.33
C GLU A 166 8.77 -23.56 -12.76
N GLY A 167 9.91 -23.00 -13.08
CA GLY A 167 10.69 -23.35 -14.26
C GLY A 167 10.23 -22.71 -15.57
N THR A 168 10.94 -23.08 -16.62
CA THR A 168 10.92 -22.55 -17.99
C THR A 168 9.70 -22.99 -18.81
N LYS A 169 8.68 -23.59 -18.21
CA LYS A 169 7.47 -23.99 -18.94
C LYS A 169 6.44 -22.86 -18.90
N PRO A 170 6.31 -22.05 -19.93
CA PRO A 170 5.25 -21.08 -20.04
C PRO A 170 3.92 -21.83 -20.13
N VAL A 171 3.14 -21.80 -19.05
CA VAL A 171 1.82 -22.47 -18.97
C VAL A 171 0.77 -21.73 -19.81
N SER A 172 1.12 -20.60 -20.38
CA SER A 172 0.18 -19.72 -21.08
C SER A 172 -0.34 -20.25 -22.41
N TYR A 173 0.17 -21.38 -22.91
CA TYR A 173 -0.22 -21.88 -24.22
C TYR A 173 -1.21 -23.06 -24.21
N THR A 174 -1.49 -23.65 -23.07
CA THR A 174 -2.35 -24.85 -23.00
C THR A 174 -3.84 -24.58 -23.26
N HIS A 175 -4.28 -23.34 -23.17
CA HIS A 175 -5.67 -22.95 -23.41
C HIS A 175 -5.87 -22.20 -24.74
N LEU A 176 -4.80 -21.96 -25.49
CA LEU A 176 -4.87 -21.36 -26.83
C LEU A 176 -4.94 -22.38 -27.98
N THR A 177 -4.75 -23.65 -27.68
CA THR A 177 -5.05 -24.69 -28.67
C THR A 177 -6.56 -24.94 -28.68
N LEU A 178 -7.26 -24.15 -29.48
CA LEU A 178 -8.62 -24.53 -29.91
C LEU A 178 -8.55 -25.93 -30.49
N PRO A 179 -9.47 -26.88 -30.10
CA PRO A 179 -9.55 -28.13 -30.77
C PRO A 179 -9.87 -27.85 -32.24
N THR A 180 -8.91 -28.05 -33.11
CA THR A 180 -9.15 -28.09 -34.55
C THR A 180 -10.00 -29.31 -34.83
N ASN A 181 -11.28 -29.09 -34.99
CA ASN A 181 -12.22 -30.11 -35.47
C ASN A 181 -11.89 -30.38 -36.94
N SER A 182 -10.95 -31.28 -37.20
CA SER A 182 -10.74 -31.85 -38.52
C SER A 182 -11.88 -32.83 -38.76
N ARG A 183 -12.98 -32.35 -39.36
CA ARG A 183 -13.89 -33.21 -40.08
C ARG A 183 -13.27 -33.52 -41.41
N VAL A 184 -12.89 -34.75 -41.62
CA VAL A 184 -12.82 -35.41 -42.91
C VAL A 184 -14.18 -36.04 -43.17
#